data_3a2b2460e9d5132d3e31e37d3bec6294
#
_entry.id   3a2b2460e9d5132d3e31e37d3bec6294
#
_cell.length_a   1.000
_cell.length_b   1.000
_cell.length_c   1.000
_cell.angle_alpha   90.00
_cell.angle_beta   90.00
_cell.angle_gamma   90.00
#
_symmetry.space_group_name_H-M   'P 1'
#
loop_
_entity.id
_entity.type
_entity.pdbx_description
1 polymer ?
#
loop_
_entity_poly.entity_id
_entity_poly.type
_entity_poly.pdbx_seq_one_letter_code
_entity_poly.pdbx_strand_id
1 'polypeptide(L)'
;IDSALLTPCAEYQRVLRTRKVAEISATFSEYVANEPKVSYRDGRYHVFDGQNTIEARVACNGGRDLPILCKVFHGLSKKDEALLFAVQTGISTDLTAGERLRADIVAEDEDACAFVAATEATGATFALDGIRAEWKIYCIRSAYYIYKNYGSDIYQEALKIIVEAWWGDSDSFL
;
A
#
# COMPACT_ATOMS: atom_id res chain seq x y z
N ILE A 1 23.36 -6.80 0.54
CA ILE A 1 23.14 -5.50 1.20
C ILE A 1 22.82 -5.79 2.66
N ASP A 2 23.34 -5.00 3.59
CA ASP A 2 22.98 -5.12 5.00
C ASP A 2 21.50 -4.74 5.20
N SER A 3 20.76 -5.52 5.99
CA SER A 3 19.32 -5.31 6.21
C SER A 3 19.01 -3.94 6.81
N ALA A 4 19.90 -3.38 7.61
CA ALA A 4 19.77 -2.02 8.17
C ALA A 4 19.72 -0.91 7.11
N LEU A 5 20.23 -1.17 5.89
CA LEU A 5 20.22 -0.22 4.77
C LEU A 5 18.99 -0.36 3.88
N LEU A 6 18.16 -1.39 4.09
CA LEU A 6 16.99 -1.68 3.29
C LEU A 6 15.78 -0.91 3.84
N THR A 7 15.27 0.04 3.07
CA THR A 7 14.19 0.94 3.52
C THR A 7 12.91 0.68 2.72
N PRO A 8 11.84 0.15 3.33
CA PRO A 8 10.52 0.11 2.70
C PRO A 8 9.96 1.52 2.51
N CYS A 9 9.34 1.81 1.37
CA CYS A 9 8.71 3.10 1.14
C CYS A 9 7.27 3.09 1.68
N ALA A 10 7.03 3.80 2.79
CA ALA A 10 5.72 3.83 3.46
C ALA A 10 4.61 4.45 2.60
N GLU A 11 4.95 5.21 1.56
CA GLU A 11 3.97 5.91 0.73
C GLU A 11 3.16 4.97 -0.17
N TYR A 12 3.76 3.90 -0.69
CA TYR A 12 3.07 2.93 -1.53
C TYR A 12 3.04 1.51 -0.94
N GLN A 13 3.95 1.18 -0.02
CA GLN A 13 3.97 -0.14 0.60
C GLN A 13 2.91 -0.28 1.70
N ARG A 14 2.46 -1.51 1.88
CA ARG A 14 1.59 -1.87 2.99
C ARG A 14 2.36 -1.87 4.32
N VAL A 15 1.63 -1.65 5.40
CA VAL A 15 2.16 -1.82 6.75
C VAL A 15 2.62 -3.27 6.94
N LEU A 16 3.76 -3.45 7.61
CA LEU A 16 4.32 -4.76 7.91
C LEU A 16 3.31 -5.62 8.68
N ARG A 17 3.06 -6.82 8.19
CA ARG A 17 2.15 -7.78 8.84
C ARG A 17 2.95 -8.71 9.75
N THR A 18 3.04 -8.37 11.03
CA THR A 18 3.81 -9.14 12.03
C THR A 18 3.42 -10.62 12.08
N ARG A 19 2.13 -10.94 11.93
CA ARG A 19 1.65 -12.33 11.83
C ARG A 19 2.26 -13.04 10.62
N LYS A 20 2.33 -12.39 9.46
CA LYS A 20 2.91 -12.97 8.24
C LYS A 20 4.42 -13.19 8.39
N VAL A 21 5.12 -12.27 9.03
CA VAL A 21 6.55 -12.44 9.36
C VAL A 21 6.74 -13.65 10.26
N ALA A 22 5.94 -13.81 11.32
CA ALA A 22 6.02 -14.96 12.20
C ALA A 22 5.74 -16.29 11.48
N GLU A 23 4.73 -16.33 10.59
CA GLU A 23 4.43 -17.51 9.74
C GLU A 23 5.62 -17.88 8.86
N ILE A 24 6.24 -16.89 8.19
CA ILE A 24 7.42 -17.12 7.33
C ILE A 24 8.60 -17.57 8.18
N SER A 25 8.86 -16.92 9.32
CA SER A 25 10.00 -17.26 10.20
C SER A 25 9.92 -18.68 10.75
N ALA A 26 8.71 -19.17 11.05
CA ALA A 26 8.51 -20.50 11.60
C ALA A 26 8.92 -21.63 10.64
N THR A 27 8.87 -21.39 9.33
CA THR A 27 9.20 -22.35 8.28
C THR A 27 10.27 -21.82 7.33
N PHE A 28 11.07 -20.86 7.80
CA PHE A 28 12.01 -20.15 6.95
C PHE A 28 13.07 -21.08 6.37
N SER A 29 13.28 -20.99 5.06
CA SER A 29 14.34 -21.68 4.35
C SER A 29 14.92 -20.76 3.27
N GLU A 30 16.23 -20.56 3.28
CA GLU A 30 16.94 -19.79 2.25
C GLU A 30 16.80 -20.41 0.85
N TYR A 31 16.59 -21.72 0.74
CA TYR A 31 16.39 -22.41 -0.54
C TYR A 31 15.05 -22.09 -1.20
N VAL A 32 14.07 -21.63 -0.42
CA VAL A 32 12.71 -21.31 -0.90
C VAL A 32 12.46 -19.81 -0.90
N ALA A 33 13.19 -19.06 -0.08
CA ALA A 33 12.99 -17.62 0.06
C ALA A 33 13.44 -16.89 -1.21
N ASN A 34 12.53 -16.04 -1.73
CA ASN A 34 12.83 -15.18 -2.86
C ASN A 34 13.83 -14.07 -2.47
N GLU A 35 14.66 -13.66 -3.43
CA GLU A 35 15.50 -12.49 -3.29
C GLU A 35 14.63 -11.23 -3.25
N PRO A 36 14.79 -10.36 -2.22
CA PRO A 36 14.13 -9.06 -2.21
C PRO A 36 14.52 -8.21 -3.41
N LYS A 37 13.55 -7.45 -3.94
CA LYS A 37 13.78 -6.50 -5.02
C LYS A 37 13.84 -5.09 -4.47
N VAL A 38 14.93 -4.39 -4.79
CA VAL A 38 15.23 -3.06 -4.29
C VAL A 38 15.59 -2.12 -5.43
N SER A 39 15.20 -0.86 -5.30
CA SER A 39 15.63 0.23 -6.16
C SER A 39 16.70 1.04 -5.45
N TYR A 40 17.79 1.35 -6.15
CA TYR A 40 18.79 2.28 -5.63
C TYR A 40 18.51 3.67 -6.18
N ARG A 41 18.02 4.56 -5.31
CA ARG A 41 17.64 5.93 -5.64
C ARG A 41 18.01 6.87 -4.49
N ASP A 42 18.50 8.04 -4.81
CA ASP A 42 18.86 9.09 -3.83
C ASP A 42 19.83 8.60 -2.73
N GLY A 43 20.78 7.73 -3.10
CA GLY A 43 21.76 7.16 -2.18
C GLY A 43 21.21 6.10 -1.21
N ARG A 44 19.99 5.61 -1.42
CA ARG A 44 19.31 4.64 -0.54
C ARG A 44 18.77 3.44 -1.33
N TYR A 45 18.62 2.32 -0.61
CA TYR A 45 17.99 1.11 -1.15
C TYR A 45 16.52 1.06 -0.73
N HIS A 46 15.62 1.34 -1.67
CA HIS A 46 14.17 1.29 -1.46
C HIS A 46 13.65 -0.09 -1.82
N VAL A 47 13.11 -0.80 -0.83
CA VAL A 47 12.51 -2.12 -1.03
C VAL A 47 11.15 -1.94 -1.69
N PHE A 48 10.87 -2.60 -2.82
CA PHE A 48 9.55 -2.63 -3.42
C PHE A 48 8.93 -4.04 -3.47
N ASP A 49 9.73 -5.09 -3.18
CA ASP A 49 9.23 -6.46 -3.01
C ASP A 49 10.08 -7.21 -1.98
N GLY A 50 9.45 -8.10 -1.20
CA GLY A 50 10.14 -8.97 -0.24
C GLY A 50 10.27 -8.42 1.19
N GLN A 51 9.56 -7.35 1.57
CA GLN A 51 9.62 -6.77 2.92
C GLN A 51 9.43 -7.81 4.03
N ASN A 52 8.38 -8.66 3.94
CA ASN A 52 8.16 -9.70 4.96
C ASN A 52 9.28 -10.74 5.02
N THR A 53 9.93 -11.02 3.89
CA THR A 53 11.06 -11.96 3.80
C THR A 53 12.30 -11.37 4.44
N ILE A 54 12.56 -10.07 4.28
CA ILE A 54 13.65 -9.36 4.96
C ILE A 54 13.45 -9.46 6.47
N GLU A 55 12.27 -9.08 6.96
CA GLU A 55 11.96 -9.11 8.40
C GLU A 55 12.01 -10.53 8.98
N ALA A 56 11.58 -11.54 8.21
CA ALA A 56 11.69 -12.94 8.63
C ALA A 56 13.16 -13.38 8.77
N ARG A 57 14.06 -12.96 7.85
CA ARG A 57 15.50 -13.22 7.97
C ARG A 57 16.10 -12.57 9.22
N VAL A 58 15.76 -11.31 9.47
CA VAL A 58 16.19 -10.59 10.68
C VAL A 58 15.69 -11.31 11.94
N ALA A 59 14.41 -11.70 11.97
CA ALA A 59 13.83 -12.44 13.09
C ALA A 59 14.55 -13.79 13.33
N CYS A 60 14.83 -14.56 12.27
CA CYS A 60 15.59 -15.81 12.35
C CYS A 60 17.04 -15.59 12.80
N ASN A 61 17.61 -14.41 12.56
CA ASN A 61 18.94 -14.02 13.05
C ASN A 61 18.92 -13.44 14.48
N GLY A 62 17.86 -13.69 15.23
CA GLY A 62 17.71 -13.21 16.61
C GLY A 62 17.46 -11.71 16.71
N GLY A 63 16.83 -11.12 15.71
CA GLY A 63 16.52 -9.68 15.64
C GLY A 63 17.71 -8.79 15.30
N ARG A 64 18.81 -9.36 14.84
CA ARG A 64 20.03 -8.62 14.46
C ARG A 64 20.11 -8.49 12.94
N ASP A 65 20.61 -7.33 12.49
CA ASP A 65 20.87 -7.09 11.07
C ASP A 65 21.87 -8.10 10.51
N LEU A 66 21.70 -8.37 9.20
CA LEU A 66 22.53 -9.32 8.47
C LEU A 66 22.61 -8.94 6.98
N PRO A 67 23.68 -9.37 6.28
CA PRO A 67 23.75 -9.26 4.84
C PRO A 67 22.65 -10.09 4.16
N ILE A 68 21.91 -9.47 3.25
CA ILE A 68 20.85 -10.12 2.45
C ILE A 68 21.19 -9.98 0.96
N LEU A 69 21.10 -11.07 0.22
CA LEU A 69 21.19 -11.06 -1.23
C LEU A 69 19.91 -10.43 -1.79
N CYS A 70 20.07 -9.35 -2.57
CA CYS A 70 18.97 -8.59 -3.13
C CYS A 70 19.16 -8.38 -4.63
N LYS A 71 18.07 -8.36 -5.38
CA LYS A 71 18.07 -7.91 -6.76
C LYS A 71 17.95 -6.40 -6.80
N VAL A 72 19.04 -5.71 -7.23
CA VAL A 72 19.11 -4.25 -7.26
C VAL A 72 18.78 -3.71 -8.65
N PHE A 73 17.88 -2.72 -8.68
CA PHE A 73 17.50 -1.97 -9.88
C PHE A 73 17.98 -0.53 -9.76
N HIS A 74 18.50 0.01 -10.85
CA HIS A 74 18.93 1.40 -10.96
C HIS A 74 18.06 2.16 -11.95
N GLY A 75 17.90 3.47 -11.73
CA GLY A 75 17.17 4.35 -12.65
C GLY A 75 15.65 4.29 -12.54
N LEU A 76 15.11 3.60 -11.52
CA LEU A 76 13.68 3.63 -11.24
C LEU A 76 13.32 4.93 -10.51
N SER A 77 12.23 5.57 -10.94
CA SER A 77 11.57 6.61 -10.16
C SER A 77 10.69 6.00 -9.07
N LYS A 78 10.26 6.82 -8.10
CA LYS A 78 9.29 6.39 -7.07
C LYS A 78 7.96 5.91 -7.68
N LYS A 79 7.55 6.53 -8.80
CA LYS A 79 6.38 6.10 -9.58
C LYS A 79 6.56 4.70 -10.15
N ASP A 80 7.73 4.40 -10.72
CA ASP A 80 8.03 3.05 -11.23
C ASP A 80 8.04 2.02 -10.11
N GLU A 81 8.63 2.34 -8.95
CA GLU A 81 8.63 1.48 -7.76
C GLU A 81 7.19 1.15 -7.32
N ALA A 82 6.29 2.15 -7.28
CA ALA A 82 4.89 1.96 -6.90
C ALA A 82 4.13 1.08 -7.90
N LEU A 83 4.35 1.27 -9.20
CA LEU A 83 3.78 0.43 -10.25
C LEU A 83 4.26 -1.02 -10.14
N LEU A 84 5.58 -1.23 -9.98
CA LEU A 84 6.15 -2.56 -9.82
C LEU A 84 5.65 -3.25 -8.56
N PHE A 85 5.52 -2.52 -7.44
CA PHE A 85 4.90 -3.03 -6.22
C PHE A 85 3.46 -3.50 -6.45
N ALA A 86 2.63 -2.69 -7.12
CA ALA A 86 1.25 -3.02 -7.40
C ALA A 86 1.12 -4.27 -8.28
N VAL A 87 1.92 -4.38 -9.34
CA VAL A 87 1.95 -5.54 -10.25
C VAL A 87 2.45 -6.79 -9.54
N GLN A 88 3.58 -6.71 -8.84
CA GLN A 88 4.21 -7.84 -8.16
C GLN A 88 3.30 -8.41 -7.07
N THR A 89 2.65 -7.54 -6.31
CA THR A 89 1.79 -7.94 -5.20
C THR A 89 0.47 -8.52 -5.71
N GLY A 90 -0.08 -8.01 -6.82
CA GLY A 90 -1.28 -8.56 -7.47
C GLY A 90 -1.12 -10.00 -7.95
N ILE A 91 0.11 -10.46 -8.16
CA ILE A 91 0.41 -11.86 -8.55
C ILE A 91 0.54 -12.78 -7.32
N SER A 92 1.07 -12.27 -6.20
CA SER A 92 1.43 -13.08 -5.02
C SER A 92 0.42 -13.04 -3.88
N THR A 93 -0.29 -11.93 -3.71
CA THR A 93 -1.30 -11.73 -2.65
C THR A 93 -2.18 -10.56 -3.04
N ASP A 94 -3.50 -10.70 -3.00
CA ASP A 94 -4.42 -9.60 -3.29
C ASP A 94 -4.17 -8.41 -2.38
N LEU A 95 -3.98 -7.23 -2.98
CA LEU A 95 -3.99 -5.96 -2.26
C LEU A 95 -5.41 -5.66 -1.77
N THR A 96 -5.51 -5.12 -0.57
CA THR A 96 -6.76 -4.47 -0.15
C THR A 96 -7.04 -3.26 -1.07
N ALA A 97 -8.29 -2.82 -1.12
CA ALA A 97 -8.65 -1.66 -1.94
C ALA A 97 -7.88 -0.39 -1.54
N GLY A 98 -7.61 -0.21 -0.23
CA GLY A 98 -6.80 0.92 0.27
C GLY A 98 -5.33 0.81 -0.11
N GLU A 99 -4.73 -0.38 0.00
CA GLU A 99 -3.35 -0.62 -0.42
C GLU A 99 -3.18 -0.39 -1.93
N ARG A 100 -4.16 -0.82 -2.72
CA ARG A 100 -4.17 -0.60 -4.18
C ARG A 100 -4.29 0.88 -4.51
N LEU A 101 -5.29 1.57 -3.97
CA LEU A 101 -5.52 2.99 -4.23
C LEU A 101 -4.30 3.83 -3.84
N ARG A 102 -3.64 3.51 -2.72
CA ARG A 102 -2.39 4.18 -2.31
C ARG A 102 -1.28 4.03 -3.35
N ALA A 103 -1.07 2.82 -3.87
CA ALA A 103 -0.07 2.58 -4.89
C ALA A 103 -0.39 3.32 -6.19
N ASP A 104 -1.67 3.31 -6.60
CA ASP A 104 -2.14 3.98 -7.81
C ASP A 104 -2.00 5.52 -7.70
N ILE A 105 -2.23 6.12 -6.52
CA ILE A 105 -1.97 7.55 -6.26
C ILE A 105 -0.48 7.89 -6.46
N VAL A 106 0.41 7.10 -5.87
CA VAL A 106 1.88 7.33 -6.00
C VAL A 106 2.35 7.08 -7.43
N ALA A 107 1.69 6.17 -8.15
CA ALA A 107 1.89 5.92 -9.57
C ALA A 107 1.30 7.03 -10.47
N GLU A 108 0.65 8.05 -9.88
CA GLU A 108 -0.03 9.13 -10.60
C GLU A 108 -1.03 8.61 -11.66
N ASP A 109 -1.76 7.53 -11.30
CA ASP A 109 -2.84 7.04 -12.14
C ASP A 109 -3.95 8.09 -12.21
N GLU A 110 -4.32 8.49 -13.43
CA GLU A 110 -5.25 9.60 -13.66
C GLU A 110 -6.65 9.32 -13.05
N ASP A 111 -7.17 8.09 -13.21
CA ASP A 111 -8.46 7.69 -12.66
C ASP A 111 -8.45 7.69 -11.13
N ALA A 112 -7.39 7.16 -10.52
CA ALA A 112 -7.24 7.12 -9.07
C ALA A 112 -7.11 8.52 -8.47
N CYS A 113 -6.31 9.38 -9.09
CA CYS A 113 -6.13 10.78 -8.66
C CYS A 113 -7.45 11.57 -8.78
N ALA A 114 -8.19 11.40 -9.88
CA ALA A 114 -9.48 12.05 -10.08
C ALA A 114 -10.54 11.57 -9.08
N PHE A 115 -10.56 10.27 -8.77
CA PHE A 115 -11.46 9.69 -7.76
C PHE A 115 -11.16 10.23 -6.36
N VAL A 116 -9.89 10.34 -5.98
CA VAL A 116 -9.47 10.92 -4.71
C VAL A 116 -9.87 12.41 -4.63
N ALA A 117 -9.57 13.18 -5.66
CA ALA A 117 -9.93 14.60 -5.71
C ALA A 117 -11.45 14.83 -5.60
N ALA A 118 -12.26 13.98 -6.29
CA ALA A 118 -13.71 14.04 -6.20
C ALA A 118 -14.21 13.73 -4.78
N THR A 119 -13.55 12.82 -4.06
CA THR A 119 -13.89 12.49 -2.66
C THR A 119 -13.51 13.62 -1.72
N GLU A 120 -12.30 14.14 -1.82
CA GLU A 120 -11.79 15.23 -0.97
C GLU A 120 -12.60 16.53 -1.12
N ALA A 121 -13.14 16.79 -2.31
CA ALA A 121 -14.03 17.93 -2.56
C ALA A 121 -15.34 17.87 -1.73
N THR A 122 -15.69 16.72 -1.14
CA THR A 122 -16.84 16.57 -0.25
C THR A 122 -16.49 16.70 1.24
N GLY A 123 -15.21 16.88 1.58
CA GLY A 123 -14.70 16.88 2.95
C GLY A 123 -14.36 15.49 3.51
N ALA A 124 -14.64 14.41 2.79
CA ALA A 124 -14.26 13.06 3.16
C ALA A 124 -12.88 12.68 2.58
N THR A 125 -12.23 11.69 3.19
CA THR A 125 -10.96 11.09 2.70
C THR A 125 -11.08 9.57 2.68
N PHE A 126 -10.02 8.86 2.29
CA PHE A 126 -10.01 7.38 2.31
C PHE A 126 -9.20 6.81 3.46
N ALA A 127 -9.69 5.71 4.04
CA ALA A 127 -8.97 4.89 5.03
C ALA A 127 -7.93 4.00 4.32
N LEU A 128 -6.89 4.61 3.73
CA LEU A 128 -5.86 3.90 2.96
C LEU A 128 -5.00 2.95 3.82
N ASP A 129 -4.97 3.18 5.12
CA ASP A 129 -4.30 2.36 6.13
C ASP A 129 -5.17 1.22 6.67
N GLY A 130 -6.45 1.18 6.24
CA GLY A 130 -7.44 0.24 6.74
C GLY A 130 -7.96 0.54 8.15
N ILE A 131 -7.66 1.74 8.68
CA ILE A 131 -8.12 2.17 10.01
C ILE A 131 -9.37 3.03 9.85
N ARG A 132 -10.47 2.60 10.47
CA ARG A 132 -11.71 3.38 10.53
C ARG A 132 -11.49 4.63 11.38
N ALA A 133 -11.91 5.76 10.88
CA ALA A 133 -11.89 7.02 11.61
C ALA A 133 -12.98 7.94 11.04
N GLU A 134 -13.32 8.98 11.78
CA GLU A 134 -14.21 10.04 11.30
C GLU A 134 -13.71 10.62 9.97
N TRP A 135 -14.63 10.95 9.06
CA TRP A 135 -14.36 11.50 7.73
C TRP A 135 -13.57 10.59 6.78
N LYS A 136 -13.38 9.29 7.14
CA LYS A 136 -12.65 8.33 6.32
C LYS A 136 -13.58 7.25 5.75
N ILE A 137 -13.61 7.15 4.43
CA ILE A 137 -14.33 6.10 3.72
C ILE A 137 -13.52 4.82 3.80
N TYR A 138 -14.08 3.79 4.44
CA TYR A 138 -13.48 2.46 4.54
C TYR A 138 -13.88 1.55 3.37
N CYS A 139 -15.11 1.67 2.86
CA CYS A 139 -15.66 0.87 1.77
C CYS A 139 -15.19 1.33 0.38
N ILE A 140 -13.87 1.47 0.18
CA ILE A 140 -13.26 2.04 -1.04
C ILE A 140 -13.74 1.37 -2.32
N ARG A 141 -13.94 0.03 -2.33
CA ARG A 141 -14.44 -0.69 -3.52
C ARG A 141 -15.83 -0.24 -3.93
N SER A 142 -16.73 -0.09 -2.96
CA SER A 142 -18.10 0.37 -3.20
C SER A 142 -18.12 1.82 -3.68
N ALA A 143 -17.33 2.68 -3.05
CA ALA A 143 -17.17 4.07 -3.45
C ALA A 143 -16.65 4.19 -4.89
N TYR A 144 -15.61 3.44 -5.24
CA TYR A 144 -15.05 3.43 -6.60
C TYR A 144 -16.05 2.88 -7.62
N TYR A 145 -16.82 1.84 -7.26
CA TYR A 145 -17.89 1.32 -8.12
C TYR A 145 -18.94 2.39 -8.44
N ILE A 146 -19.39 3.16 -7.44
CA ILE A 146 -20.36 4.25 -7.65
C ILE A 146 -19.75 5.33 -8.55
N TYR A 147 -18.52 5.76 -8.25
CA TYR A 147 -17.80 6.77 -9.03
C TYR A 147 -17.69 6.37 -10.52
N LYS A 148 -17.27 5.14 -10.81
CA LYS A 148 -17.09 4.66 -12.20
C LYS A 148 -18.40 4.43 -12.96
N ASN A 149 -19.46 3.99 -12.30
CA ASN A 149 -20.70 3.63 -12.98
C ASN A 149 -21.71 4.77 -13.08
N TYR A 150 -21.68 5.72 -12.15
CA TYR A 150 -22.64 6.82 -12.09
C TYR A 150 -22.01 8.20 -12.33
N GLY A 151 -20.69 8.28 -12.39
CA GLY A 151 -19.96 9.51 -12.63
C GLY A 151 -19.67 10.31 -11.36
N SER A 152 -18.72 11.24 -11.52
CA SER A 152 -18.18 12.08 -10.41
C SER A 152 -19.27 12.91 -9.71
N ASP A 153 -20.18 13.50 -10.48
CA ASP A 153 -21.19 14.43 -9.93
C ASP A 153 -22.17 13.71 -9.00
N ILE A 154 -22.73 12.60 -9.45
CA ILE A 154 -23.65 11.77 -8.64
C ILE A 154 -22.93 11.22 -7.41
N TYR A 155 -21.70 10.77 -7.58
CA TYR A 155 -20.86 10.28 -6.49
C TYR A 155 -20.64 11.36 -5.42
N GLN A 156 -20.25 12.58 -5.83
CA GLN A 156 -20.05 13.69 -4.90
C GLN A 156 -21.34 14.13 -4.20
N GLU A 157 -22.45 14.20 -4.92
CA GLU A 157 -23.76 14.53 -4.31
C GLU A 157 -24.16 13.49 -3.24
N ALA A 158 -24.01 12.21 -3.54
CA ALA A 158 -24.29 11.15 -2.58
C ALA A 158 -23.40 11.26 -1.33
N LEU A 159 -22.09 11.53 -1.50
CA LEU A 159 -21.20 11.72 -0.38
C LEU A 159 -21.53 12.97 0.45
N LYS A 160 -21.87 14.09 -0.18
CA LYS A 160 -22.28 15.31 0.52
C LYS A 160 -23.50 15.05 1.41
N ILE A 161 -24.50 14.34 0.92
CA ILE A 161 -25.68 13.96 1.70
C ILE A 161 -25.25 13.13 2.92
N ILE A 162 -24.36 12.15 2.74
CA ILE A 162 -23.86 11.31 3.86
C ILE A 162 -23.09 12.17 4.86
N VAL A 163 -22.16 13.00 4.39
CA VAL A 163 -21.35 13.90 5.22
C VAL A 163 -22.22 14.85 6.03
N GLU A 164 -23.21 15.49 5.38
CA GLU A 164 -24.13 16.43 6.04
C GLU A 164 -25.08 15.75 7.05
N ALA A 165 -25.55 14.53 6.72
CA ALA A 165 -26.51 13.82 7.58
C ALA A 165 -25.85 13.20 8.85
N TRP A 166 -24.60 12.72 8.74
CA TRP A 166 -23.92 11.98 9.82
C TRP A 166 -22.62 12.62 10.29
N TRP A 167 -22.28 13.82 9.85
CA TRP A 167 -21.11 14.60 10.32
C TRP A 167 -19.80 13.80 10.26
N GLY A 168 -19.64 12.97 9.24
CA GLY A 168 -18.41 12.18 9.03
C GLY A 168 -18.23 11.02 10.02
N ASP A 169 -19.30 10.59 10.69
CA ASP A 169 -19.26 9.41 11.57
C ASP A 169 -18.67 8.19 10.85
N SER A 170 -17.75 7.51 11.50
CA SER A 170 -17.03 6.36 10.95
C SER A 170 -17.95 5.21 10.51
N ASP A 171 -19.11 5.04 11.14
CA ASP A 171 -20.06 3.97 10.84
C ASP A 171 -20.92 4.28 9.62
N SER A 172 -21.02 5.54 9.21
CA SER A 172 -21.76 5.96 8.01
C SER A 172 -21.03 5.63 6.69
N PHE A 173 -19.74 5.35 6.75
CA PHE A 173 -18.86 5.07 5.59
C PHE A 173 -18.43 3.59 5.50
N LEU A 174 -19.27 2.68 5.98
CA LEU A 174 -19.05 1.22 5.95
C LEU A 174 -19.33 0.58 4.60
#